data_e24b122d206fbfd4a47bdcf7844f8891
#
_entry.id   e24b122d206fbfd4a47bdcf7844f8891
#
_cell.length_a   1.000
_cell.length_b   1.000
_cell.length_c   1.000
_cell.angle_alpha   90.00
_cell.angle_beta   90.00
_cell.angle_gamma   90.00
#
_symmetry.space_group_name_H-M   'P 1'
#
loop_
_entity.id
_entity.type
_entity.pdbx_description
1 polymer ?
#
loop_
_entity_poly.entity_id
_entity_poly.type
_entity_poly.pdbx_seq_one_letter_code
_entity_poly.pdbx_strand_id
1 'polypeptide(L)'
;MKFYYLDGHLPVRILGEELDSFIIEKSNKTLEFVEKNRVSEEPASFGNQLGFIKLPKSFEPKFGEDYFRASEDLTKAIKVTYNDSKYERLRVSFGLCFQTEVEALAYLAALEFAERFKPTN
;
A
#
# COMPACT_ATOMS: atom_id res chain seq x y z
N MET A 1 -4.29 -12.12 -12.27
CA MET A 1 -4.64 -10.70 -12.08
C MET A 1 -3.37 -9.88 -11.90
N LYS A 2 -3.31 -8.71 -12.51
CA LYS A 2 -2.12 -7.86 -12.45
C LYS A 2 -2.47 -6.51 -11.83
N PHE A 3 -1.63 -6.05 -10.93
CA PHE A 3 -1.73 -4.74 -10.33
C PHE A 3 -0.63 -3.83 -10.85
N TYR A 4 -0.94 -2.56 -10.95
CA TYR A 4 -0.02 -1.49 -11.31
C TYR A 4 0.06 -0.53 -10.15
N TYR A 5 0.99 0.41 -10.19
CA TYR A 5 1.25 1.27 -9.04
C TYR A 5 1.18 2.74 -9.46
N LEU A 6 0.24 3.46 -8.86
CA LEU A 6 0.04 4.87 -9.11
C LEU A 6 1.04 5.66 -8.29
N ASP A 7 1.75 6.57 -8.96
CA ASP A 7 2.79 7.41 -8.33
C ASP A 7 3.86 6.59 -7.60
N GLY A 8 4.09 5.36 -8.07
CA GLY A 8 5.10 4.48 -7.51
C GLY A 8 4.72 3.73 -6.26
N HIS A 9 3.50 3.92 -5.72
CA HIS A 9 3.14 3.33 -4.44
C HIS A 9 1.76 2.67 -4.41
N LEU A 10 0.74 3.37 -4.83
CA LEU A 10 -0.64 2.93 -4.61
C LEU A 10 -1.05 1.86 -5.62
N PRO A 11 -1.40 0.63 -5.17
CA PRO A 11 -1.84 -0.40 -6.11
C PRO A 11 -3.18 -0.01 -6.74
N VAL A 12 -3.27 -0.22 -8.05
CA VAL A 12 -4.47 0.07 -8.83
C VAL A 12 -4.61 -0.99 -9.92
N ARG A 13 -5.81 -1.10 -10.49
CA ARG A 13 -6.07 -1.94 -11.66
C ARG A 13 -6.31 -1.03 -12.86
N ILE A 14 -5.77 -1.42 -14.02
CA ILE A 14 -6.06 -0.73 -15.27
C ILE A 14 -7.29 -1.38 -15.90
N LEU A 15 -8.36 -0.60 -16.08
CA LEU A 15 -9.60 -1.07 -16.69
C LEU A 15 -9.75 -0.65 -18.13
N GLY A 16 -9.03 0.38 -18.56
CA GLY A 16 -9.12 0.88 -19.92
C GLY A 16 -7.93 1.76 -20.26
N GLU A 17 -7.77 2.01 -21.54
CA GLU A 17 -6.65 2.79 -22.06
C GLU A 17 -7.14 3.79 -23.08
N GLU A 18 -6.76 5.04 -22.91
CA GLU A 18 -6.91 6.12 -23.86
C GLU A 18 -5.53 6.50 -24.39
N LEU A 19 -5.45 7.48 -25.28
CA LEU A 19 -4.19 7.86 -25.94
C LEU A 19 -3.09 8.21 -24.92
N ASP A 20 -3.40 9.08 -23.95
CA ASP A 20 -2.44 9.58 -22.99
C ASP A 20 -2.76 9.18 -21.54
N SER A 21 -3.83 8.42 -21.33
CA SER A 21 -4.36 8.15 -20.01
C SER A 21 -4.76 6.70 -19.83
N PHE A 22 -4.76 6.25 -18.58
CA PHE A 22 -5.41 5.01 -18.21
C PHE A 22 -6.66 5.32 -17.40
N ILE A 23 -7.65 4.45 -17.52
CA ILE A 23 -8.79 4.41 -16.60
C ILE A 23 -8.40 3.39 -15.55
N ILE A 24 -8.24 3.85 -14.31
CA ILE A 24 -7.82 2.98 -13.22
C ILE A 24 -8.95 2.78 -12.21
N GLU A 25 -8.91 1.64 -11.54
CA GLU A 25 -9.76 1.34 -10.42
C GLU A 25 -8.92 1.33 -9.15
N LYS A 26 -9.30 2.15 -8.18
CA LYS A 26 -8.67 2.17 -6.86
C LYS A 26 -9.27 1.08 -5.96
N SER A 27 -8.63 0.81 -4.84
CA SER A 27 -9.07 -0.23 -3.89
C SER A 27 -10.49 -0.01 -3.38
N ASN A 28 -10.93 1.24 -3.28
CA ASN A 28 -12.28 1.59 -2.84
C ASN A 28 -13.33 1.55 -3.96
N LYS A 29 -12.99 0.94 -5.11
CA LYS A 29 -13.85 0.83 -6.31
C LYS A 29 -14.06 2.14 -7.08
N THR A 30 -13.40 3.22 -6.67
CA THR A 30 -13.47 4.49 -7.40
C THR A 30 -12.68 4.39 -8.70
N LEU A 31 -13.26 4.90 -9.78
CA LEU A 31 -12.62 4.96 -11.09
C LEU A 31 -12.04 6.36 -11.31
N GLU A 32 -10.88 6.42 -11.93
CA GLU A 32 -10.22 7.70 -12.19
C GLU A 32 -9.43 7.63 -13.49
N PHE A 33 -9.41 8.74 -14.24
CA PHE A 33 -8.50 8.91 -15.37
C PHE A 33 -7.17 9.46 -14.84
N VAL A 34 -6.07 8.80 -15.19
CA VAL A 34 -4.73 9.25 -14.79
C VAL A 34 -3.80 9.22 -16.00
N GLU A 35 -2.83 10.12 -16.03
CA GLU A 35 -1.81 10.13 -17.08
C GLU A 35 -0.99 8.84 -17.01
N LYS A 36 -0.64 8.29 -18.19
CA LYS A 36 0.10 7.03 -18.27
C LYS A 36 1.44 7.06 -17.54
N ASN A 37 2.11 8.22 -17.52
CA ASN A 37 3.41 8.34 -16.86
C ASN A 37 3.33 8.27 -15.34
N ARG A 38 2.15 8.33 -14.75
CA ARG A 38 1.94 8.17 -13.31
C ARG A 38 1.76 6.73 -12.89
N VAL A 39 1.65 5.79 -13.83
CA VAL A 39 1.38 4.38 -13.56
C VAL A 39 2.57 3.54 -13.98
N SER A 40 3.03 2.66 -13.09
CA SER A 40 4.16 1.78 -13.37
C SER A 40 3.83 0.33 -13.05
N GLU A 41 4.53 -0.60 -13.69
CA GLU A 41 4.36 -2.03 -13.44
C GLU A 41 4.97 -2.45 -12.10
N GLU A 42 6.00 -1.74 -11.65
CA GLU A 42 6.70 -2.02 -10.41
C GLU A 42 6.56 -0.85 -9.45
N PRO A 43 6.41 -1.10 -8.14
CA PRO A 43 6.41 -0.03 -7.17
C PRO A 43 7.81 0.55 -6.99
N ALA A 44 7.88 1.80 -6.52
CA ALA A 44 9.15 2.47 -6.21
C ALA A 44 9.89 1.78 -5.07
N SER A 45 9.15 1.15 -4.17
CA SER A 45 9.69 0.40 -3.04
C SER A 45 9.00 -0.95 -3.00
N PHE A 46 9.76 -2.03 -2.87
CA PHE A 46 9.23 -3.38 -2.87
C PHE A 46 9.93 -4.20 -1.80
N GLY A 47 9.19 -4.66 -0.82
CA GLY A 47 9.74 -5.47 0.27
C GLY A 47 9.05 -6.82 0.43
N ASN A 48 7.77 -6.90 0.12
CA ASN A 48 6.99 -8.12 0.33
C ASN A 48 5.82 -8.14 -0.65
N GLN A 49 5.05 -9.21 -0.61
CA GLN A 49 3.96 -9.42 -1.56
C GLN A 49 2.73 -9.97 -0.84
N LEU A 50 1.57 -9.42 -1.18
CA LEU A 50 0.28 -9.90 -0.71
C LEU A 50 -0.50 -10.41 -1.92
N GLY A 51 -0.50 -11.72 -2.14
CA GLY A 51 -1.05 -12.30 -3.35
C GLY A 51 -0.30 -11.79 -4.58
N PHE A 52 -1.01 -11.11 -5.48
CA PHE A 52 -0.43 -10.54 -6.69
C PHE A 52 0.00 -9.08 -6.52
N ILE A 53 -0.16 -8.53 -5.32
CA ILE A 53 0.12 -7.12 -5.05
C ILE A 53 1.45 -6.99 -4.35
N LYS A 54 2.35 -6.17 -4.89
CA LYS A 54 3.64 -5.88 -4.29
C LYS A 54 3.49 -4.79 -3.24
N LEU A 55 3.96 -5.06 -2.03
CA LEU A 55 3.87 -4.14 -0.91
C LEU A 55 5.13 -3.29 -0.80
N PRO A 56 5.01 -2.07 -0.27
CA PRO A 56 6.19 -1.27 0.00
C PRO A 56 7.09 -1.92 1.05
N LYS A 57 8.36 -1.56 1.01
CA LYS A 57 9.33 -2.06 1.98
C LYS A 57 8.97 -1.57 3.37
N SER A 58 9.01 -2.48 4.36
CA SER A 58 8.78 -2.10 5.74
C SER A 58 9.98 -1.32 6.29
N PHE A 59 9.73 -0.57 7.36
CA PHE A 59 10.68 0.30 8.03
C PHE A 59 10.89 -0.19 9.45
N GLU A 60 12.15 -0.25 9.88
CA GLU A 60 12.48 -0.59 11.26
C GLU A 60 12.87 0.70 12.00
N PRO A 61 11.94 1.32 12.74
CA PRO A 61 12.23 2.56 13.43
C PRO A 61 13.15 2.33 14.63
N LYS A 62 13.95 3.35 14.97
CA LYS A 62 14.74 3.39 16.17
C LYS A 62 13.98 4.17 17.23
N PHE A 63 14.35 3.98 18.49
CA PHE A 63 13.75 4.69 19.61
C PHE A 63 13.71 6.20 19.34
N GLY A 64 12.52 6.79 19.46
CA GLY A 64 12.30 8.21 19.23
C GLY A 64 12.01 8.61 17.79
N GLU A 65 12.17 7.70 16.83
CA GLU A 65 11.83 8.00 15.43
C GLU A 65 10.33 7.84 15.20
N ASP A 66 9.79 8.66 14.29
CA ASP A 66 8.40 8.53 13.86
C ASP A 66 8.29 7.48 12.75
N TYR A 67 7.19 6.77 12.75
CA TYR A 67 6.82 5.84 11.69
C TYR A 67 5.32 5.89 11.46
N PHE A 68 4.87 5.27 10.37
CA PHE A 68 3.44 5.18 10.05
C PHE A 68 3.00 3.72 10.11
N ARG A 69 1.78 3.53 10.58
CA ARG A 69 1.14 2.21 10.60
C ARG A 69 -0.31 2.33 10.17
N ALA A 70 -0.91 1.22 9.80
CA ALA A 70 -2.35 1.16 9.58
C ALA A 70 -3.09 1.29 10.91
N SER A 71 -4.23 1.98 10.91
CA SER A 71 -5.11 2.02 12.08
C SER A 71 -5.69 0.63 12.36
N GLU A 72 -6.16 0.40 13.57
CA GLU A 72 -6.74 -0.89 13.96
C GLU A 72 -7.95 -1.27 13.14
N ASP A 73 -8.76 -0.30 12.74
CA ASP A 73 -9.92 -0.51 11.87
C ASP A 73 -9.58 -0.54 10.38
N LEU A 74 -8.28 -0.42 10.03
CA LEU A 74 -7.76 -0.47 8.67
C LEU A 74 -8.34 0.62 7.75
N THR A 75 -8.65 1.79 8.29
CA THR A 75 -9.24 2.88 7.50
C THR A 75 -8.28 4.02 7.20
N LYS A 76 -7.21 4.15 7.96
CA LYS A 76 -6.27 5.28 7.78
C LYS A 76 -4.86 4.92 8.25
N ALA A 77 -3.90 5.74 7.83
CA ALA A 77 -2.52 5.67 8.31
C ALA A 77 -2.39 6.55 9.56
N ILE A 78 -1.66 6.06 10.55
CA ILE A 78 -1.43 6.76 11.82
C ILE A 78 0.07 6.97 11.99
N LYS A 79 0.47 8.20 12.34
CA LYS A 79 1.84 8.53 12.68
C LYS A 79 2.07 8.26 14.16
N VAL A 80 3.13 7.53 14.48
CA VAL A 80 3.47 7.12 15.84
C VAL A 80 4.95 7.33 16.08
N THR A 81 5.30 7.72 17.29
CA THR A 81 6.72 7.77 17.72
C THR A 81 7.09 6.42 18.35
N TYR A 82 8.18 5.84 17.90
CA TYR A 82 8.63 4.52 18.34
C TYR A 82 9.18 4.58 19.76
N ASN A 83 8.57 3.83 20.68
CA ASN A 83 8.94 3.76 22.10
C ASN A 83 9.48 2.40 22.53
N ASP A 84 9.78 1.53 21.58
CA ASP A 84 10.28 0.18 21.83
C ASP A 84 9.35 -0.65 22.73
N SER A 85 8.03 -0.42 22.60
CA SER A 85 7.04 -1.20 23.34
C SER A 85 6.90 -2.60 22.75
N LYS A 86 6.33 -3.53 23.52
CA LYS A 86 6.10 -4.90 23.07
C LYS A 86 5.27 -4.94 21.77
N TYR A 87 4.20 -4.15 21.71
CA TYR A 87 3.35 -4.10 20.54
C TYR A 87 4.07 -3.55 19.31
N GLU A 88 4.91 -2.55 19.52
CA GLU A 88 5.70 -1.97 18.44
C GLU A 88 6.73 -2.95 17.89
N ARG A 89 7.41 -3.68 18.77
CA ARG A 89 8.36 -4.72 18.35
C ARG A 89 7.67 -5.80 17.53
N LEU A 90 6.45 -6.17 17.89
CA LEU A 90 5.65 -7.11 17.11
C LEU A 90 5.31 -6.55 15.73
N ARG A 91 4.90 -5.28 15.66
CA ARG A 91 4.61 -4.64 14.37
C ARG A 91 5.84 -4.64 13.46
N VAL A 92 7.00 -4.31 14.00
CA VAL A 92 8.26 -4.34 13.26
C VAL A 92 8.53 -5.75 12.71
N SER A 93 8.38 -6.76 13.55
CA SER A 93 8.65 -8.15 13.17
C SER A 93 7.70 -8.65 12.07
N PHE A 94 6.48 -8.13 12.01
CA PHE A 94 5.51 -8.46 10.97
C PHE A 94 5.56 -7.55 9.74
N GLY A 95 6.49 -6.59 9.72
CA GLY A 95 6.61 -5.68 8.58
C GLY A 95 5.48 -4.67 8.46
N LEU A 96 4.90 -4.25 9.58
CA LEU A 96 3.72 -3.36 9.62
C LEU A 96 4.06 -1.90 9.93
N CYS A 97 5.33 -1.55 9.93
CA CYS A 97 5.79 -0.17 10.13
C CYS A 97 6.32 0.37 8.82
N PHE A 98 5.96 1.60 8.48
CA PHE A 98 6.33 2.24 7.23
C PHE A 98 6.97 3.60 7.50
N GLN A 99 7.88 4.01 6.62
CA GLN A 99 8.60 5.26 6.77
C GLN A 99 7.74 6.47 6.42
N THR A 100 6.80 6.30 5.49
CA THR A 100 5.95 7.40 4.99
C THR A 100 4.48 7.03 5.08
N GLU A 101 3.64 8.07 5.14
CA GLU A 101 2.19 7.90 5.10
C GLU A 101 1.74 7.23 3.81
N VAL A 102 2.37 7.58 2.67
CA VAL A 102 2.02 7.02 1.36
C VAL A 102 2.21 5.51 1.35
N GLU A 103 3.30 5.02 1.95
CA GLU A 103 3.55 3.58 2.04
C GLU A 103 2.50 2.87 2.92
N ALA A 104 2.13 3.47 4.05
CA ALA A 104 1.08 2.92 4.90
C ALA A 104 -0.27 2.88 4.18
N LEU A 105 -0.60 3.92 3.42
CA LEU A 105 -1.82 3.96 2.61
C LEU A 105 -1.77 2.92 1.48
N ALA A 106 -0.61 2.69 0.89
CA ALA A 106 -0.44 1.65 -0.13
C ALA A 106 -0.70 0.25 0.46
N TYR A 107 -0.23 0.01 1.68
CA TYR A 107 -0.51 -1.23 2.41
C TYR A 107 -2.01 -1.41 2.64
N LEU A 108 -2.71 -0.36 3.09
CA LEU A 108 -4.16 -0.41 3.30
C LEU A 108 -4.91 -0.70 2.01
N ALA A 109 -4.51 -0.06 0.91
CA ALA A 109 -5.12 -0.30 -0.40
C ALA A 109 -4.91 -1.76 -0.84
N ALA A 110 -3.73 -2.32 -0.59
CA ALA A 110 -3.44 -3.71 -0.90
C ALA A 110 -4.33 -4.67 -0.12
N LEU A 111 -4.55 -4.41 1.18
CA LEU A 111 -5.46 -5.21 1.99
C LEU A 111 -6.89 -5.17 1.45
N GLU A 112 -7.36 -4.00 1.06
CA GLU A 112 -8.70 -3.82 0.53
C GLU A 112 -8.90 -4.56 -0.78
N PHE A 113 -7.92 -4.48 -1.70
CA PHE A 113 -7.95 -5.29 -2.92
C PHE A 113 -7.91 -6.79 -2.63
N ALA A 114 -7.05 -7.22 -1.70
CA ALA A 114 -6.93 -8.62 -1.34
C ALA A 114 -8.26 -9.19 -0.82
N GLU A 115 -8.99 -8.41 -0.03
CA GLU A 115 -10.31 -8.82 0.47
C GLU A 115 -11.33 -8.93 -0.66
N ARG A 116 -11.31 -8.01 -1.62
CA ARG A 116 -12.23 -8.03 -2.76
C ARG A 116 -12.01 -9.22 -3.69
N PHE A 117 -10.77 -9.68 -3.82
CA PHE A 117 -10.42 -10.75 -4.74
C PHE A 117 -10.05 -12.04 -4.01
N LYS A 118 -10.53 -12.17 -2.79
CA LYS A 118 -10.35 -13.36 -1.99
C LYS A 118 -11.02 -14.56 -2.65
N PRO A 119 -10.31 -15.70 -2.76
CA PRO A 119 -10.93 -16.91 -3.33
C PRO A 119 -12.18 -17.30 -2.56
N THR A 120 -13.25 -17.60 -3.28
CA THR A 120 -14.47 -18.16 -2.66
C THR A 120 -14.37 -19.68 -2.66
N ASN A 121 -14.58 -20.24 -1.52
CA ASN A 121 -14.61 -21.71 -1.37
C ASN A 121 -16.05 -22.19 -1.30
#